data_cace1a3cced2352b2d03a881913332bb
#
_entry.id   cace1a3cced2352b2d03a881913332bb
#
_cell.length_a   1.000
_cell.length_b   1.000
_cell.length_c   1.000
_cell.angle_alpha   90.00
_cell.angle_beta   90.00
_cell.angle_gamma   90.00
#
_symmetry.space_group_name_H-M   'P 1'
#
loop_
_entity.id
_entity.type
_entity.pdbx_description
1 polymer ?
#
loop_
_entity_poly.entity_id
_entity_poly.type
_entity_poly.pdbx_seq_one_letter_code
_entity_poly.pdbx_strand_id
1 'polypeptide(L)'
;ALVGPEGKVIGLDMTDEQLDVANRHKAYHCEVFGLPESVIEFKKGQIEDLSFLDDNSVDVVISNCVVNLSPDKKQVISEVFRVLKPGGEFYFSDVFSDRRMAAEVVEDKVLLGECLAGALYEHDFRRMVQSFGVLDIREVKRAPIPLYDKYVESQLGNVVFTSITYRIWNLDSLEDLCEDYGQAVRYKGSLEKSPWIFELDSGHHFETK
;
A
#
# COMPACT_ATOMS: atom_id res chain seq x y z
N ALA A 1 11.08 14.26 -0.60
CA ALA A 1 10.88 15.50 0.18
C ALA A 1 10.43 15.20 1.61
N LEU A 2 9.47 14.30 1.84
CA LEU A 2 8.86 14.07 3.17
C LEU A 2 9.83 13.49 4.22
N VAL A 3 10.80 12.67 3.79
CA VAL A 3 11.75 12.02 4.72
C VAL A 3 12.86 12.94 5.21
N GLY A 4 13.03 14.12 4.60
CA GLY A 4 14.11 15.06 4.93
C GLY A 4 15.50 14.57 4.52
N PRO A 5 16.56 15.37 4.83
CA PRO A 5 17.92 15.05 4.42
C PRO A 5 18.56 13.89 5.21
N GLU A 6 18.06 13.60 6.40
CA GLU A 6 18.55 12.50 7.27
C GLU A 6 17.75 11.20 7.08
N GLY A 7 16.68 11.25 6.29
CA GLY A 7 15.86 10.08 6.01
C GLY A 7 16.46 9.20 4.90
N LYS A 8 15.84 8.04 4.69
CA LYS A 8 16.22 7.11 3.63
C LYS A 8 14.98 6.63 2.90
N VAL A 9 15.06 6.56 1.57
CA VAL A 9 14.03 5.96 0.70
C VAL A 9 14.67 4.84 -0.09
N ILE A 10 14.09 3.66 -0.03
CA ILE A 10 14.52 2.51 -0.81
C ILE A 10 13.40 2.18 -1.79
N GLY A 11 13.68 2.28 -3.08
CA GLY A 11 12.80 1.84 -4.16
C GLY A 11 13.20 0.45 -4.62
N LEU A 12 12.24 -0.46 -4.64
CA LEU A 12 12.42 -1.84 -5.10
C LEU A 12 11.65 -2.06 -6.39
N ASP A 13 12.29 -2.64 -7.39
CA ASP A 13 11.64 -3.12 -8.61
C ASP A 13 12.36 -4.37 -9.12
N MET A 14 11.62 -5.25 -9.82
CA MET A 14 12.18 -6.47 -10.37
C MET A 14 12.75 -6.29 -11.78
N THR A 15 12.44 -5.17 -12.45
CA THR A 15 12.81 -4.92 -13.86
C THR A 15 13.96 -3.94 -13.97
N ASP A 16 14.93 -4.25 -14.82
CA ASP A 16 16.08 -3.37 -15.06
C ASP A 16 15.64 -2.07 -15.73
N GLU A 17 14.67 -2.13 -16.63
CA GLU A 17 14.16 -0.98 -17.37
C GLU A 17 13.56 0.10 -16.44
N GLN A 18 12.80 -0.31 -15.42
CA GLN A 18 12.23 0.62 -14.43
C GLN A 18 13.33 1.21 -13.54
N LEU A 19 14.29 0.38 -13.12
CA LEU A 19 15.42 0.83 -12.31
C LEU A 19 16.33 1.79 -13.09
N ASP A 20 16.54 1.59 -14.38
CA ASP A 20 17.29 2.49 -15.23
C ASP A 20 16.61 3.87 -15.34
N VAL A 21 15.28 3.89 -15.51
CA VAL A 21 14.51 5.14 -15.52
C VAL A 21 14.61 5.83 -14.16
N ALA A 22 14.41 5.09 -13.06
CA ALA A 22 14.49 5.63 -11.70
C ALA A 22 15.88 6.25 -11.42
N ASN A 23 16.95 5.54 -11.74
CA ASN A 23 18.32 6.01 -11.56
C ASN A 23 18.64 7.24 -12.42
N ARG A 24 18.16 7.28 -13.67
CA ARG A 24 18.34 8.42 -14.58
C ARG A 24 17.76 9.72 -14.02
N HIS A 25 16.61 9.63 -13.34
CA HIS A 25 15.91 10.80 -12.81
C HIS A 25 16.24 11.12 -11.36
N LYS A 26 17.02 10.28 -10.68
CA LYS A 26 17.36 10.43 -9.26
C LYS A 26 17.98 11.79 -8.93
N ALA A 27 19.06 12.16 -9.66
CA ALA A 27 19.77 13.42 -9.44
C ALA A 27 18.84 14.63 -9.58
N TYR A 28 18.02 14.67 -10.65
CA TYR A 28 17.05 15.73 -10.88
C TYR A 28 16.06 15.90 -9.70
N HIS A 29 15.48 14.80 -9.22
CA HIS A 29 14.53 14.87 -8.13
C HIS A 29 15.19 15.25 -6.79
N CYS A 30 16.41 14.79 -6.54
CA CYS A 30 17.15 15.21 -5.36
C CYS A 30 17.45 16.71 -5.38
N GLU A 31 17.86 17.26 -6.52
CA GLU A 31 18.07 18.71 -6.68
C GLU A 31 16.79 19.50 -6.46
N VAL A 32 15.67 19.11 -7.11
CA VAL A 32 14.35 19.77 -6.97
C VAL A 32 13.88 19.81 -5.52
N PHE A 33 14.15 18.77 -4.75
CA PHE A 33 13.73 18.68 -3.34
C PHE A 33 14.78 19.16 -2.35
N GLY A 34 15.95 19.59 -2.81
CA GLY A 34 17.06 20.02 -1.93
C GLY A 34 17.60 18.90 -1.04
N LEU A 35 17.64 17.66 -1.56
CA LEU A 35 18.07 16.48 -0.83
C LEU A 35 19.38 15.90 -1.41
N PRO A 36 20.26 15.34 -0.58
CA PRO A 36 21.42 14.62 -1.10
C PRO A 36 20.99 13.32 -1.80
N GLU A 37 21.70 12.91 -2.85
CA GLU A 37 21.37 11.66 -3.56
C GLU A 37 21.47 10.40 -2.68
N SER A 38 22.23 10.45 -1.60
CA SER A 38 22.32 9.37 -0.62
C SER A 38 21.02 9.02 0.09
N VAL A 39 20.03 9.94 0.08
CA VAL A 39 18.70 9.71 0.64
C VAL A 39 17.92 8.65 -0.15
N ILE A 40 18.21 8.47 -1.44
CA ILE A 40 17.49 7.54 -2.31
C ILE A 40 18.41 6.41 -2.76
N GLU A 41 17.96 5.19 -2.59
CA GLU A 41 18.60 3.96 -3.08
C GLU A 41 17.57 3.15 -3.88
N PHE A 42 17.99 2.65 -5.06
CA PHE A 42 17.16 1.71 -5.84
C PHE A 42 17.78 0.34 -5.81
N LYS A 43 16.97 -0.68 -5.60
CA LYS A 43 17.39 -2.09 -5.54
C LYS A 43 16.59 -2.93 -6.52
N LYS A 44 17.26 -3.87 -7.15
CA LYS A 44 16.60 -4.93 -7.91
C LYS A 44 16.22 -6.07 -6.98
N GLY A 45 14.96 -6.50 -7.04
CA GLY A 45 14.46 -7.62 -6.25
C GLY A 45 12.97 -7.84 -6.43
N GLN A 46 12.46 -8.84 -5.77
CA GLN A 46 11.05 -9.19 -5.73
C GLN A 46 10.45 -8.75 -4.41
N ILE A 47 9.18 -8.36 -4.44
CA ILE A 47 8.48 -7.88 -3.23
C ILE A 47 8.20 -8.99 -2.22
N GLU A 48 8.30 -10.25 -2.62
CA GLU A 48 8.21 -11.43 -1.77
C GLU A 48 9.48 -11.70 -0.95
N ASP A 49 10.60 -11.04 -1.30
CA ASP A 49 11.89 -11.21 -0.62
C ASP A 49 12.51 -9.85 -0.30
N LEU A 50 12.31 -9.39 0.93
CA LEU A 50 12.92 -8.21 1.49
C LEU A 50 14.09 -8.53 2.43
N SER A 51 14.76 -9.69 2.24
CA SER A 51 15.85 -10.17 3.10
C SER A 51 17.06 -9.22 3.21
N PHE A 52 17.17 -8.27 2.29
CA PHE A 52 18.17 -7.20 2.34
C PHE A 52 17.83 -6.09 3.38
N LEU A 53 16.67 -6.16 4.02
CA LEU A 53 16.24 -5.30 5.12
C LEU A 53 16.15 -6.11 6.40
N ASP A 54 16.67 -5.55 7.47
CA ASP A 54 16.55 -6.13 8.80
C ASP A 54 15.10 -6.10 9.30
N ASP A 55 14.78 -6.98 10.24
CA ASP A 55 13.50 -6.96 10.95
C ASP A 55 13.33 -5.62 11.68
N ASN A 56 12.12 -5.08 11.69
CA ASN A 56 11.79 -3.84 12.39
C ASN A 56 12.69 -2.64 12.03
N SER A 57 13.06 -2.51 10.75
CA SER A 57 13.99 -1.48 10.28
C SER A 57 13.34 -0.32 9.53
N VAL A 58 12.10 -0.50 9.04
CA VAL A 58 11.41 0.43 8.16
C VAL A 58 10.25 1.12 8.89
N ASP A 59 10.15 2.44 8.74
CA ASP A 59 9.06 3.22 9.34
C ASP A 59 7.77 3.16 8.52
N VAL A 60 7.91 3.16 7.18
CA VAL A 60 6.77 3.16 6.26
C VAL A 60 7.08 2.32 5.03
N VAL A 61 6.18 1.45 4.65
CA VAL A 61 6.17 0.77 3.35
C VAL A 61 5.05 1.34 2.50
N ILE A 62 5.37 1.74 1.26
CA ILE A 62 4.38 2.26 0.30
C ILE A 62 4.34 1.34 -0.92
N SER A 63 3.15 0.96 -1.36
CA SER A 63 2.95 0.18 -2.57
C SER A 63 1.71 0.65 -3.35
N ASN A 64 1.79 0.61 -4.67
CA ASN A 64 0.65 0.96 -5.53
C ASN A 64 0.58 0.00 -6.72
N CYS A 65 -0.51 -0.77 -6.82
CA CYS A 65 -0.80 -1.71 -7.92
C CYS A 65 0.31 -2.76 -8.19
N VAL A 66 1.03 -3.20 -7.16
CA VAL A 66 2.12 -4.18 -7.29
C VAL A 66 1.83 -5.48 -6.55
N VAL A 67 1.15 -5.40 -5.40
CA VAL A 67 0.87 -6.60 -4.57
C VAL A 67 0.04 -7.61 -5.35
N ASN A 68 -0.92 -7.15 -6.15
CA ASN A 68 -1.75 -8.03 -6.97
C ASN A 68 -0.98 -8.80 -8.06
N LEU A 69 0.17 -8.30 -8.50
CA LEU A 69 1.02 -8.97 -9.49
C LEU A 69 1.85 -10.11 -8.88
N SER A 70 2.01 -10.12 -7.57
CA SER A 70 2.74 -11.18 -6.88
C SER A 70 2.01 -12.52 -6.93
N PRO A 71 2.70 -13.63 -7.23
CA PRO A 71 2.15 -14.98 -7.11
C PRO A 71 1.92 -15.41 -5.66
N ASP A 72 2.68 -14.86 -4.71
CA ASP A 72 2.56 -15.17 -3.27
C ASP A 72 2.33 -13.91 -2.43
N LYS A 73 1.10 -13.40 -2.50
CA LYS A 73 0.69 -12.20 -1.77
C LYS A 73 0.80 -12.36 -0.25
N LYS A 74 0.67 -13.59 0.25
CA LYS A 74 0.83 -13.85 1.69
C LYS A 74 2.28 -13.65 2.12
N GLN A 75 3.24 -14.09 1.30
CA GLN A 75 4.66 -13.86 1.54
C GLN A 75 4.99 -12.37 1.48
N VAL A 76 4.43 -11.61 0.51
CA VAL A 76 4.60 -10.15 0.45
C VAL A 76 4.15 -9.49 1.76
N ILE A 77 2.95 -9.80 2.23
CA ILE A 77 2.41 -9.21 3.47
C ILE A 77 3.25 -9.62 4.68
N SER A 78 3.74 -10.87 4.72
CA SER A 78 4.66 -11.36 5.75
C SER A 78 5.94 -10.53 5.80
N GLU A 79 6.59 -10.32 4.66
CA GLU A 79 7.82 -9.53 4.56
C GLU A 79 7.58 -8.06 4.94
N VAL A 80 6.48 -7.47 4.49
CA VAL A 80 6.10 -6.10 4.86
C VAL A 80 6.03 -5.95 6.38
N PHE A 81 5.30 -6.84 7.08
CA PHE A 81 5.19 -6.75 8.55
C PHE A 81 6.48 -7.15 9.27
N ARG A 82 7.32 -8.01 8.69
CA ARG A 82 8.64 -8.32 9.24
C ARG A 82 9.56 -7.08 9.28
N VAL A 83 9.60 -6.33 8.17
CA VAL A 83 10.51 -5.18 8.07
C VAL A 83 9.97 -3.92 8.75
N LEU A 84 8.65 -3.79 8.93
CA LEU A 84 8.04 -2.66 9.59
C LEU A 84 8.37 -2.65 11.08
N LYS A 85 8.84 -1.50 11.57
CA LYS A 85 9.00 -1.25 13.02
C LYS A 85 7.66 -1.39 13.73
N PRO A 86 7.65 -1.68 15.05
CA PRO A 86 6.45 -1.45 15.87
C PRO A 86 5.97 0.00 15.72
N GLY A 87 4.70 0.18 15.35
CA GLY A 87 4.13 1.49 15.01
C GLY A 87 4.41 1.97 13.59
N GLY A 88 5.16 1.21 12.79
CA GLY A 88 5.36 1.49 11.37
C GLY A 88 4.09 1.25 10.56
N GLU A 89 4.03 1.85 9.38
CA GLU A 89 2.81 1.89 8.55
C GLU A 89 3.02 1.21 7.19
N PHE A 90 2.08 0.35 6.81
CA PHE A 90 1.89 -0.08 5.43
C PHE A 90 0.79 0.76 4.79
N TYR A 91 1.18 1.64 3.87
CA TYR A 91 0.29 2.50 3.11
C TYR A 91 0.24 2.01 1.67
N PHE A 92 -0.87 1.42 1.24
CA PHE A 92 -0.91 0.86 -0.09
C PHE A 92 -2.26 1.01 -0.77
N SER A 93 -2.23 1.01 -2.08
CA SER A 93 -3.40 1.05 -2.95
C SER A 93 -3.32 -0.08 -3.96
N ASP A 94 -4.41 -0.82 -4.10
CA ASP A 94 -4.50 -1.87 -5.12
C ASP A 94 -5.95 -2.10 -5.55
N VAL A 95 -6.15 -2.99 -6.51
CA VAL A 95 -7.45 -3.42 -7.00
C VAL A 95 -7.97 -4.59 -6.17
N PHE A 96 -9.21 -4.51 -5.76
CA PHE A 96 -9.91 -5.57 -5.02
C PHE A 96 -11.18 -6.00 -5.76
N SER A 97 -11.54 -7.27 -5.62
CA SER A 97 -12.79 -7.81 -6.13
C SER A 97 -13.83 -7.96 -5.02
N ASP A 98 -15.11 -7.87 -5.39
CA ASP A 98 -16.25 -8.07 -4.47
C ASP A 98 -16.48 -9.54 -4.12
N ARG A 99 -15.79 -10.45 -4.80
CA ARG A 99 -15.90 -11.91 -4.64
C ARG A 99 -14.64 -12.64 -5.08
N ARG A 100 -14.49 -13.91 -4.68
CA ARG A 100 -13.44 -14.77 -5.21
C ARG A 100 -13.71 -15.06 -6.68
N MET A 101 -12.69 -14.92 -7.50
CA MET A 101 -12.75 -15.22 -8.92
C MET A 101 -12.51 -16.70 -9.18
N ALA A 102 -13.02 -17.20 -10.32
CA ALA A 102 -12.75 -18.55 -10.78
C ALA A 102 -11.28 -18.73 -11.17
N ALA A 103 -10.76 -19.95 -11.05
CA ALA A 103 -9.35 -20.25 -11.31
C ALA A 103 -8.94 -19.86 -12.75
N GLU A 104 -9.82 -20.10 -13.71
CA GLU A 104 -9.59 -19.79 -15.11
C GLU A 104 -9.36 -18.29 -15.36
N VAL A 105 -10.01 -17.43 -14.56
CA VAL A 105 -9.82 -15.97 -14.60
C VAL A 105 -8.49 -15.58 -13.98
N VAL A 106 -8.14 -16.19 -12.86
CA VAL A 106 -6.90 -15.90 -12.12
C VAL A 106 -5.66 -16.30 -12.95
N GLU A 107 -5.75 -17.30 -13.79
CA GLU A 107 -4.66 -17.79 -14.65
C GLU A 107 -4.52 -17.02 -15.97
N ASP A 108 -5.45 -16.12 -16.29
CA ASP A 108 -5.40 -15.32 -17.52
C ASP A 108 -4.32 -14.24 -17.45
N LYS A 109 -3.32 -14.35 -18.32
CA LYS A 109 -2.16 -13.44 -18.34
C LYS A 109 -2.49 -12.01 -18.77
N VAL A 110 -3.53 -11.82 -19.59
CA VAL A 110 -3.96 -10.48 -20.02
C VAL A 110 -4.63 -9.78 -18.85
N LEU A 111 -5.57 -10.48 -18.21
CA LEU A 111 -6.25 -9.96 -17.02
C LEU A 111 -5.31 -9.74 -15.84
N LEU A 112 -4.23 -10.53 -15.73
CA LEU A 112 -3.19 -10.33 -14.73
C LEU A 112 -2.41 -9.03 -15.00
N GLY A 113 -2.04 -8.78 -16.26
CA GLY A 113 -1.36 -7.54 -16.64
C GLY A 113 -2.18 -6.27 -16.37
N GLU A 114 -3.53 -6.39 -16.44
CA GLU A 114 -4.47 -5.31 -16.08
C GLU A 114 -4.75 -5.22 -14.56
N CYS A 115 -4.01 -5.96 -13.73
CA CYS A 115 -4.21 -6.08 -12.28
C CYS A 115 -5.58 -6.66 -11.85
N LEU A 116 -6.37 -7.19 -12.79
CA LEU A 116 -7.71 -7.72 -12.51
C LEU A 116 -7.67 -9.18 -12.05
N ALA A 117 -6.96 -10.06 -12.79
CA ALA A 117 -6.85 -11.48 -12.42
C ALA A 117 -6.15 -11.67 -11.05
N GLY A 118 -5.21 -10.80 -10.71
CA GLY A 118 -4.53 -10.81 -9.43
C GLY A 118 -5.30 -10.17 -8.27
N ALA A 119 -6.44 -9.51 -8.55
CA ALA A 119 -7.20 -8.80 -7.53
C ALA A 119 -7.72 -9.76 -6.44
N LEU A 120 -7.35 -9.48 -5.20
CA LEU A 120 -7.87 -10.24 -4.06
C LEU A 120 -9.32 -9.89 -3.77
N TYR A 121 -10.08 -10.90 -3.35
CA TYR A 121 -11.34 -10.65 -2.68
C TYR A 121 -11.09 -9.85 -1.40
N GLU A 122 -11.74 -8.70 -1.24
CA GLU A 122 -11.45 -7.74 -0.16
C GLU A 122 -11.44 -8.39 1.23
N HIS A 123 -12.40 -9.26 1.52
CA HIS A 123 -12.46 -9.92 2.82
C HIS A 123 -11.37 -10.99 3.01
N ASP A 124 -10.86 -11.60 1.94
CA ASP A 124 -9.72 -12.51 2.05
C ASP A 124 -8.44 -11.75 2.34
N PHE A 125 -8.27 -10.57 1.75
CA PHE A 125 -7.17 -9.68 2.10
C PHE A 125 -7.21 -9.29 3.59
N ARG A 126 -8.38 -8.86 4.10
CA ARG A 126 -8.54 -8.53 5.52
C ARG A 126 -8.17 -9.70 6.43
N ARG A 127 -8.67 -10.92 6.13
CA ARG A 127 -8.32 -12.13 6.88
C ARG A 127 -6.83 -12.45 6.81
N MET A 128 -6.20 -12.22 5.66
CA MET A 128 -4.78 -12.43 5.47
C MET A 128 -3.98 -11.50 6.38
N VAL A 129 -4.25 -10.21 6.38
CA VAL A 129 -3.59 -9.23 7.27
C VAL A 129 -3.82 -9.58 8.74
N GLN A 130 -5.05 -9.89 9.12
CA GLN A 130 -5.40 -10.28 10.49
C GLN A 130 -4.67 -11.54 10.94
N SER A 131 -4.33 -12.45 10.03
CA SER A 131 -3.56 -13.66 10.38
C SER A 131 -2.12 -13.37 10.84
N PHE A 132 -1.63 -12.14 10.62
CA PHE A 132 -0.35 -11.64 11.13
C PHE A 132 -0.49 -10.85 12.46
N GLY A 133 -1.67 -10.87 13.08
CA GLY A 133 -1.94 -10.17 14.34
C GLY A 133 -2.31 -8.69 14.19
N VAL A 134 -2.44 -8.20 12.96
CA VAL A 134 -2.80 -6.80 12.68
C VAL A 134 -4.29 -6.73 12.42
N LEU A 135 -5.04 -6.12 13.33
CA LEU A 135 -6.50 -6.09 13.31
C LEU A 135 -7.07 -4.82 12.65
N ASP A 136 -6.43 -3.67 12.86
CA ASP A 136 -6.88 -2.37 12.36
C ASP A 136 -6.46 -2.15 10.90
N ILE A 137 -7.43 -2.20 9.99
CA ILE A 137 -7.23 -2.00 8.55
C ILE A 137 -8.12 -0.82 8.13
N ARG A 138 -7.51 0.37 7.98
CA ARG A 138 -8.24 1.61 7.72
C ARG A 138 -8.29 1.91 6.23
N GLU A 139 -9.50 2.12 5.75
CA GLU A 139 -9.73 2.57 4.38
C GLU A 139 -9.62 4.09 4.30
N VAL A 140 -8.70 4.58 3.44
CA VAL A 140 -8.53 6.00 3.17
C VAL A 140 -9.40 6.45 2.02
N LYS A 141 -9.45 5.65 0.95
CA LYS A 141 -10.17 5.98 -0.27
C LYS A 141 -10.63 4.71 -0.98
N ARG A 142 -11.82 4.80 -1.56
CA ARG A 142 -12.42 3.77 -2.41
C ARG A 142 -12.93 4.39 -3.70
N ALA A 143 -12.66 3.76 -4.83
CA ALA A 143 -13.18 4.16 -6.14
C ALA A 143 -13.53 2.94 -6.99
N PRO A 144 -14.70 2.89 -7.61
CA PRO A 144 -15.06 1.81 -8.52
C PRO A 144 -14.14 1.82 -9.75
N ILE A 145 -13.82 0.65 -10.27
CA ILE A 145 -13.09 0.47 -11.52
C ILE A 145 -14.10 0.00 -12.58
N PRO A 146 -14.50 0.87 -13.50
CA PRO A 146 -15.38 0.47 -14.60
C PRO A 146 -14.60 -0.36 -15.62
N LEU A 147 -15.21 -1.44 -16.12
CA LEU A 147 -14.69 -2.21 -17.23
C LEU A 147 -15.28 -1.62 -18.51
N TYR A 148 -14.43 -1.35 -19.49
CA TYR A 148 -14.85 -0.77 -20.78
C TYR A 148 -14.70 -1.74 -21.96
N ASP A 149 -13.93 -2.81 -21.77
CA ASP A 149 -13.71 -3.83 -22.78
C ASP A 149 -14.73 -4.96 -22.63
N LYS A 150 -15.55 -5.16 -23.67
CA LYS A 150 -16.60 -6.18 -23.66
C LYS A 150 -16.06 -7.60 -23.59
N TYR A 151 -14.86 -7.86 -24.10
CA TYR A 151 -14.25 -9.17 -23.97
C TYR A 151 -13.87 -9.43 -22.51
N VAL A 152 -13.21 -8.46 -21.87
CA VAL A 152 -12.86 -8.50 -20.44
C VAL A 152 -14.11 -8.67 -19.58
N GLU A 153 -15.18 -7.90 -19.83
CA GLU A 153 -16.47 -8.06 -19.15
C GLU A 153 -17.03 -9.48 -19.30
N SER A 154 -16.95 -10.05 -20.51
CA SER A 154 -17.47 -11.40 -20.76
C SER A 154 -16.72 -12.50 -20.01
N GLN A 155 -15.41 -12.30 -19.74
CA GLN A 155 -14.60 -13.25 -18.99
C GLN A 155 -14.81 -13.12 -17.48
N LEU A 156 -15.00 -11.91 -17.01
CA LEU A 156 -15.13 -11.57 -15.57
C LEU A 156 -16.58 -11.72 -15.05
N GLY A 157 -17.56 -11.72 -15.96
CA GLY A 157 -18.96 -11.80 -15.58
C GLY A 157 -19.41 -10.61 -14.74
N ASN A 158 -20.06 -10.90 -13.59
CA ASN A 158 -20.59 -9.86 -12.68
C ASN A 158 -19.63 -9.49 -11.55
N VAL A 159 -18.32 -9.71 -11.70
CA VAL A 159 -17.33 -9.30 -10.70
C VAL A 159 -17.21 -7.78 -10.72
N VAL A 160 -17.27 -7.19 -9.54
CA VAL A 160 -17.08 -5.74 -9.35
C VAL A 160 -15.68 -5.49 -8.79
N PHE A 161 -14.95 -4.61 -9.46
CA PHE A 161 -13.62 -4.20 -9.03
C PHE A 161 -13.63 -2.82 -8.43
N THR A 162 -12.82 -2.66 -7.39
CA THR A 162 -12.70 -1.41 -6.65
C THR A 162 -11.21 -1.15 -6.37
N SER A 163 -10.73 0.03 -6.70
CA SER A 163 -9.45 0.52 -6.20
C SER A 163 -9.62 0.98 -4.77
N ILE A 164 -8.85 0.42 -3.85
CA ILE A 164 -8.92 0.78 -2.43
C ILE A 164 -7.52 1.15 -1.95
N THR A 165 -7.44 2.25 -1.21
CA THR A 165 -6.24 2.67 -0.51
C THR A 165 -6.42 2.39 0.97
N TYR A 166 -5.48 1.63 1.54
CA TYR A 166 -5.45 1.27 2.95
C TYR A 166 -4.28 1.89 3.68
N ARG A 167 -4.49 2.16 4.98
CA ARG A 167 -3.47 2.41 5.99
C ARG A 167 -3.54 1.31 7.02
N ILE A 168 -2.43 0.65 7.28
CA ILE A 168 -2.35 -0.47 8.19
C ILE A 168 -1.10 -0.30 9.05
N TRP A 169 -1.26 -0.22 10.37
CA TRP A 169 -0.14 -0.04 11.29
C TRP A 169 0.30 -1.36 11.90
N ASN A 170 1.60 -1.55 12.01
CA ASN A 170 2.20 -2.67 12.75
C ASN A 170 2.10 -2.41 14.26
N LEU A 171 0.87 -2.49 14.78
CA LEU A 171 0.53 -2.28 16.19
C LEU A 171 -0.46 -3.35 16.63
N ASP A 172 -0.05 -4.15 17.60
CA ASP A 172 -0.85 -5.22 18.21
C ASP A 172 -1.90 -4.72 19.22
N SER A 173 -1.78 -3.45 19.64
CA SER A 173 -2.71 -2.80 20.58
C SER A 173 -3.94 -2.17 19.92
N LEU A 174 -4.02 -2.18 18.60
CA LEU A 174 -5.17 -1.65 17.87
C LEU A 174 -6.25 -2.71 17.73
N GLU A 175 -7.50 -2.28 17.86
CA GLU A 175 -8.70 -3.11 17.73
C GLU A 175 -9.20 -3.14 16.28
N ASP A 176 -10.00 -4.14 15.93
CA ASP A 176 -10.54 -4.33 14.58
C ASP A 176 -11.71 -3.39 14.27
N LEU A 177 -12.30 -2.77 15.28
CA LEU A 177 -13.38 -1.80 15.16
C LEU A 177 -13.03 -0.52 15.92
N CYS A 178 -13.57 0.60 15.43
CA CYS A 178 -13.50 1.87 16.14
C CYS A 178 -14.54 1.88 17.27
N GLU A 179 -14.09 1.84 18.51
CA GLU A 179 -14.96 1.86 19.69
C GLU A 179 -14.90 3.21 20.39
N ASP A 180 -16.01 3.60 21.02
CA ASP A 180 -16.11 4.84 21.80
C ASP A 180 -15.79 4.58 23.28
N TYR A 181 -14.57 4.92 23.68
CA TYR A 181 -14.13 4.88 25.09
C TYR A 181 -14.34 6.20 25.84
N GLY A 182 -15.16 7.10 25.30
CA GLY A 182 -15.41 8.41 25.90
C GLY A 182 -14.21 9.38 25.79
N GLN A 183 -13.29 9.13 24.89
CA GLN A 183 -12.15 9.97 24.64
C GLN A 183 -12.45 11.00 23.56
N ALA A 184 -11.80 12.17 23.63
CA ALA A 184 -11.85 13.20 22.60
C ALA A 184 -10.46 13.47 22.05
N VAL A 185 -10.35 13.55 20.74
CA VAL A 185 -9.12 13.92 20.02
C VAL A 185 -9.27 15.30 19.41
N ARG A 186 -8.27 16.14 19.60
CA ARG A 186 -8.20 17.46 18.99
C ARG A 186 -6.92 17.60 18.17
N TYR A 187 -7.07 17.96 16.90
CA TYR A 187 -5.93 18.28 16.06
C TYR A 187 -5.32 19.64 16.46
N LYS A 188 -3.99 19.70 16.60
CA LYS A 188 -3.27 20.92 17.02
C LYS A 188 -2.82 21.79 15.84
N GLY A 189 -3.01 21.37 14.59
CA GLY A 189 -2.54 22.07 13.41
C GLY A 189 -1.01 22.07 13.26
N SER A 190 -0.33 21.05 13.80
CA SER A 190 1.13 21.00 13.83
C SER A 190 1.79 20.62 12.51
N LEU A 191 1.01 20.14 11.53
CA LEU A 191 1.53 19.81 10.22
C LEU A 191 1.46 21.03 9.30
N GLU A 192 2.62 21.51 8.83
CA GLU A 192 2.73 22.70 7.98
C GLU A 192 1.84 22.66 6.73
N LYS A 193 1.76 21.47 6.07
CA LYS A 193 0.94 21.27 4.86
C LYS A 193 -0.54 20.99 5.12
N SER A 194 -0.92 20.81 6.38
CA SER A 194 -2.30 20.53 6.81
C SER A 194 -2.61 21.29 8.09
N PRO A 195 -2.54 22.63 8.10
CA PRO A 195 -2.63 23.40 9.33
C PRO A 195 -4.05 23.46 9.93
N TRP A 196 -5.08 23.15 9.14
CA TRP A 196 -6.47 23.31 9.56
C TRP A 196 -7.21 22.01 9.77
N ILE A 197 -6.90 20.97 8.97
CA ILE A 197 -7.57 19.68 9.01
C ILE A 197 -6.54 18.57 8.87
N PHE A 198 -6.74 17.47 9.58
CA PHE A 198 -6.01 16.22 9.41
C PHE A 198 -6.99 15.10 9.09
N GLU A 199 -6.80 14.46 7.95
CA GLU A 199 -7.55 13.28 7.52
C GLU A 199 -6.73 12.03 7.86
N LEU A 200 -7.27 11.21 8.76
CA LEU A 200 -6.65 9.94 9.13
C LEU A 200 -7.06 8.82 8.16
N ASP A 201 -8.34 8.76 7.90
CA ASP A 201 -8.97 7.79 6.98
C ASP A 201 -10.31 8.36 6.46
N SER A 202 -11.06 7.57 5.70
CA SER A 202 -12.34 8.00 5.10
C SER A 202 -13.43 8.37 6.12
N GLY A 203 -13.30 7.94 7.37
CA GLY A 203 -14.27 8.17 8.45
C GLY A 203 -13.80 9.15 9.52
N HIS A 204 -12.51 9.50 9.56
CA HIS A 204 -11.93 10.28 10.63
C HIS A 204 -11.22 11.53 10.12
N HIS A 205 -11.88 12.69 10.32
CA HIS A 205 -11.37 14.01 10.00
C HIS A 205 -11.29 14.84 11.27
N PHE A 206 -10.15 15.45 11.53
CA PHE A 206 -9.91 16.25 12.72
C PHE A 206 -9.59 17.69 12.33
N GLU A 207 -10.38 18.63 12.86
CA GLU A 207 -10.19 20.07 12.63
C GLU A 207 -9.50 20.75 13.82
N THR A 208 -8.77 21.83 13.53
CA THR A 208 -8.30 22.76 14.56
C THR A 208 -9.44 23.68 14.97
N LYS A 209 -9.87 23.63 16.23
CA LYS A 209 -10.84 24.55 16.84
C LYS A 209 -10.19 25.24 18.02
#